data_f2858fc9f6bb728dc4489eea4c372f3c
#
_entry.id   f2858fc9f6bb728dc4489eea4c372f3c
#
_cell.length_a   1.000
_cell.length_b   1.000
_cell.length_c   1.000
_cell.angle_alpha   90.00
_cell.angle_beta   90.00
_cell.angle_gamma   90.00
#
_symmetry.space_group_name_H-M   'P 1'
#
loop_
_entity.id
_entity.type
_entity.pdbx_description
1 polymer ?
#
loop_
_entity_poly.entity_id
_entity_poly.type
_entity_poly.pdbx_seq_one_letter_code
_entity_poly.pdbx_strand_id
1 'polypeptide(L)'
;MKKLFLALALSAAACLAGCSDNEEIGYDIGSKVLIPKNGLQQVALTADAAAVDYEVWIYRSGYNEGGSTAALSVDAEALAAYNKANGTAYVLMPEACYDLPTAAVRLDNNAHTAKIGIRIDVSAITADSRCVLPVSVGSPDTEVNAAAATVLSFPVRPATEKPENDQ
;
A
#
# COMPACT_ATOMS: atom_id res chain seq x y z
N MET A 1 -48.25 -46.00 23.57
CA MET A 1 -47.92 -44.59 23.88
C MET A 1 -46.60 -44.42 24.62
N LYS A 2 -46.21 -45.24 25.59
CA LYS A 2 -44.91 -45.11 26.30
C LYS A 2 -43.66 -45.27 25.44
N LYS A 3 -43.72 -46.11 24.38
CA LYS A 3 -42.54 -46.31 23.48
C LYS A 3 -42.31 -45.16 22.50
N LEU A 4 -43.32 -44.35 22.21
CA LEU A 4 -43.22 -43.19 21.32
C LEU A 4 -42.50 -42.00 22.03
N PHE A 5 -42.77 -41.85 23.32
CA PHE A 5 -42.08 -40.79 24.11
C PHE A 5 -40.60 -41.07 24.36
N LEU A 6 -40.21 -42.36 24.42
CA LEU A 6 -38.81 -42.72 24.61
C LEU A 6 -37.96 -42.44 23.36
N ALA A 7 -38.55 -42.66 22.17
CA ALA A 7 -37.88 -42.38 20.91
C ALA A 7 -37.70 -40.86 20.68
N LEU A 8 -38.69 -40.04 21.11
CA LEU A 8 -38.59 -38.58 21.00
C LEU A 8 -37.57 -37.97 21.96
N ALA A 9 -37.41 -38.53 23.15
CA ALA A 9 -36.44 -38.09 24.12
C ALA A 9 -35.00 -38.41 23.69
N LEU A 10 -34.76 -39.54 23.00
CA LEU A 10 -33.44 -39.90 22.52
C LEU A 10 -32.98 -39.05 21.33
N SER A 11 -33.91 -38.59 20.46
CA SER A 11 -33.58 -37.71 19.34
C SER A 11 -33.25 -36.27 19.79
N ALA A 12 -33.83 -35.80 20.89
CA ALA A 12 -33.54 -34.48 21.44
C ALA A 12 -32.17 -34.43 22.12
N ALA A 13 -31.67 -35.53 22.67
CA ALA A 13 -30.34 -35.59 23.31
C ALA A 13 -29.20 -35.60 22.28
N ALA A 14 -29.42 -36.06 21.06
CA ALA A 14 -28.40 -36.07 19.99
C ALA A 14 -28.12 -34.68 19.39
N CYS A 15 -29.04 -33.72 19.53
CA CYS A 15 -28.86 -32.35 19.02
C CYS A 15 -28.05 -31.44 19.93
N LEU A 16 -27.76 -31.87 21.17
CA LEU A 16 -27.03 -31.04 22.15
C LEU A 16 -25.53 -31.37 22.23
N ALA A 17 -25.06 -32.40 21.52
CA ALA A 17 -23.67 -32.84 21.50
C ALA A 17 -22.84 -32.22 20.36
N GLY A 18 -23.40 -31.26 19.60
CA GLY A 18 -22.84 -30.75 18.38
C GLY A 18 -22.20 -29.35 18.46
N CYS A 19 -21.89 -28.83 19.64
CA CYS A 19 -21.26 -27.50 19.75
C CYS A 19 -20.31 -27.42 20.94
N SER A 20 -19.23 -28.18 20.94
CA SER A 20 -18.20 -27.99 21.95
C SER A 20 -16.76 -28.19 21.42
N ASP A 21 -16.57 -28.21 20.12
CA ASP A 21 -15.25 -28.00 19.54
C ASP A 21 -15.14 -26.55 19.07
N ASN A 22 -15.09 -25.61 20.02
CA ASN A 22 -14.35 -24.39 19.82
C ASN A 22 -12.86 -24.82 19.84
N GLU A 23 -12.42 -25.54 18.83
CA GLU A 23 -11.05 -25.34 18.39
C GLU A 23 -11.01 -23.88 18.00
N GLU A 24 -10.34 -23.05 18.81
CA GLU A 24 -9.81 -21.79 18.36
C GLU A 24 -8.97 -22.14 17.13
N ILE A 25 -9.59 -22.08 15.97
CA ILE A 25 -8.86 -22.03 14.71
C ILE A 25 -8.14 -20.68 14.80
N GLY A 26 -7.01 -20.68 15.47
CA GLY A 26 -6.07 -19.61 15.48
C GLY A 26 -5.59 -19.46 14.05
N TYR A 27 -6.31 -18.68 13.27
CA TYR A 27 -5.79 -18.20 11.99
C TYR A 27 -4.60 -17.31 12.36
N ASP A 28 -3.43 -17.90 12.42
CA ASP A 28 -2.18 -17.13 12.40
C ASP A 28 -2.06 -16.48 11.01
N ILE A 29 -2.80 -15.40 10.82
CA ILE A 29 -2.67 -14.57 9.64
C ILE A 29 -1.42 -13.75 9.87
N GLY A 30 -0.29 -14.27 9.38
CA GLY A 30 1.00 -13.61 9.46
C GLY A 30 0.92 -12.16 9.02
N SER A 31 1.61 -11.30 9.73
CA SER A 31 1.68 -9.88 9.36
C SER A 31 2.39 -9.70 8.03
N LYS A 32 1.88 -8.77 7.23
CA LYS A 32 2.53 -8.32 5.99
C LYS A 32 2.56 -6.81 5.94
N VAL A 33 3.66 -6.27 5.45
CA VAL A 33 3.81 -4.85 5.17
C VAL A 33 3.48 -4.58 3.71
N LEU A 34 2.75 -3.51 3.42
CA LEU A 34 2.34 -3.15 2.08
C LEU A 34 2.08 -1.63 1.94
N ILE A 35 2.00 -1.17 0.69
CA ILE A 35 1.57 0.18 0.31
C ILE A 35 0.13 0.08 -0.21
N PRO A 36 -0.89 0.56 0.52
CA PRO A 36 -2.30 0.44 0.10
C PRO A 36 -2.60 1.12 -1.23
N LYS A 37 -1.98 2.29 -1.48
CA LYS A 37 -2.05 3.00 -2.76
C LYS A 37 -0.82 2.67 -3.60
N ASN A 38 -0.73 1.42 -4.04
CA ASN A 38 0.36 0.94 -4.89
C ASN A 38 0.12 1.22 -6.39
N GLY A 39 1.09 0.84 -7.24
CA GLY A 39 1.03 1.06 -8.68
C GLY A 39 1.25 2.51 -9.09
N LEU A 40 0.83 2.88 -10.30
CA LEU A 40 1.01 4.24 -10.81
C LEU A 40 0.05 5.22 -10.13
N GLN A 41 0.60 6.24 -9.49
CA GLN A 41 -0.13 7.31 -8.82
C GLN A 41 0.22 8.65 -9.45
N GLN A 42 -0.79 9.43 -9.82
CA GLN A 42 -0.59 10.80 -10.26
C GLN A 42 -0.49 11.73 -9.05
N VAL A 43 0.59 12.48 -8.98
CA VAL A 43 0.81 13.51 -7.97
C VAL A 43 0.47 14.86 -8.59
N ALA A 44 -0.68 15.42 -8.22
CA ALA A 44 -1.13 16.70 -8.75
C ALA A 44 -0.21 17.84 -8.25
N LEU A 45 0.28 18.64 -9.18
CA LEU A 45 1.07 19.82 -8.90
C LEU A 45 0.18 21.06 -9.04
N THR A 46 0.38 22.07 -8.17
CA THR A 46 -0.16 23.41 -8.46
C THR A 46 0.65 24.07 -9.59
N ALA A 47 0.05 24.98 -10.34
CA ALA A 47 0.65 25.55 -11.53
C ALA A 47 2.05 26.15 -11.29
N ASP A 48 2.26 26.78 -10.12
CA ASP A 48 3.47 27.51 -9.78
C ASP A 48 4.32 26.79 -8.70
N ALA A 49 4.00 25.56 -8.35
CA ALA A 49 4.75 24.83 -7.34
C ALA A 49 6.16 24.51 -7.82
N ALA A 50 7.17 24.87 -7.03
CA ALA A 50 8.55 24.43 -7.22
C ALA A 50 8.76 23.03 -6.67
N ALA A 51 7.98 22.63 -5.65
CA ALA A 51 8.06 21.33 -5.03
C ALA A 51 6.68 20.89 -4.53
N VAL A 52 6.52 19.59 -4.31
CA VAL A 52 5.34 18.99 -3.69
C VAL A 52 5.76 17.99 -2.63
N ASP A 53 5.06 17.99 -1.51
CA ASP A 53 5.21 16.97 -0.48
C ASP A 53 4.18 15.85 -0.77
N TYR A 54 4.68 14.65 -1.00
CA TYR A 54 3.90 13.47 -1.32
C TYR A 54 4.01 12.45 -0.20
N GLU A 55 2.88 12.03 0.38
CA GLU A 55 2.86 11.05 1.48
C GLU A 55 2.62 9.64 0.94
N VAL A 56 3.57 8.74 1.17
CA VAL A 56 3.39 7.31 0.97
C VAL A 56 2.92 6.69 2.28
N TRP A 57 1.75 6.06 2.23
CA TRP A 57 1.20 5.33 3.36
C TRP A 57 1.70 3.90 3.34
N ILE A 58 2.13 3.43 4.50
CA ILE A 58 2.52 2.04 4.73
C ILE A 58 1.49 1.44 5.69
N TYR A 59 1.09 0.22 5.42
CA TYR A 59 0.13 -0.52 6.23
C TYR A 59 0.71 -1.88 6.64
N ARG A 60 0.45 -2.27 7.87
CA ARG A 60 0.70 -3.61 8.39
C ARG A 60 -0.62 -4.36 8.51
N SER A 61 -0.78 -5.45 7.78
CA SER A 61 -1.91 -6.38 7.91
C SER A 61 -1.59 -7.49 8.93
N GLY A 62 -2.59 -8.30 9.23
CA GLY A 62 -2.47 -9.43 10.14
C GLY A 62 -2.88 -9.10 11.56
N TYR A 63 -3.00 -10.15 12.39
CA TYR A 63 -3.51 -10.06 13.77
C TYR A 63 -2.50 -10.55 14.79
N ASN A 64 -1.32 -11.02 14.37
CA ASN A 64 -0.29 -11.47 15.29
C ASN A 64 0.29 -10.30 16.08
N GLU A 65 0.66 -10.61 17.31
CA GLU A 65 1.33 -9.66 18.20
C GLU A 65 2.71 -9.26 17.67
N GLY A 66 3.16 -8.09 18.09
CA GLY A 66 4.46 -7.56 17.73
C GLY A 66 4.36 -6.33 16.84
N GLY A 67 5.51 -5.85 16.41
CA GLY A 67 5.64 -4.69 15.55
C GLY A 67 6.41 -5.04 14.29
N SER A 68 6.28 -4.18 13.29
CA SER A 68 7.03 -4.26 12.03
C SER A 68 7.82 -2.98 11.85
N THR A 69 9.02 -3.11 11.30
CA THR A 69 9.82 -1.98 10.89
C THR A 69 9.75 -1.88 9.35
N ALA A 70 9.51 -0.71 8.81
CA ALA A 70 9.41 -0.52 7.37
C ALA A 70 10.18 0.71 6.92
N ALA A 71 10.78 0.63 5.75
CA ALA A 71 11.45 1.76 5.10
C ALA A 71 11.10 1.77 3.61
N LEU A 72 11.24 2.93 2.99
CA LEU A 72 11.10 3.10 1.55
C LEU A 72 12.48 3.15 0.89
N SER A 73 12.58 2.59 -0.30
CA SER A 73 13.75 2.73 -1.17
C SER A 73 13.33 2.94 -2.62
N VAL A 74 14.18 3.60 -3.40
CA VAL A 74 13.96 3.73 -4.84
C VAL A 74 14.16 2.38 -5.52
N ASP A 75 13.22 2.01 -6.40
CA ASP A 75 13.18 0.72 -7.07
C ASP A 75 13.11 0.87 -8.60
N ALA A 76 14.26 1.01 -9.21
CA ALA A 76 14.38 1.14 -10.66
C ALA A 76 13.95 -0.15 -11.42
N GLU A 77 14.06 -1.32 -10.78
CA GLU A 77 13.66 -2.59 -11.39
C GLU A 77 12.13 -2.67 -11.49
N ALA A 78 11.43 -2.21 -10.47
CA ALA A 78 9.97 -2.11 -10.49
C ALA A 78 9.48 -1.17 -11.61
N LEU A 79 10.17 -0.06 -11.86
CA LEU A 79 9.86 0.82 -12.99
C LEU A 79 10.07 0.14 -14.34
N ALA A 80 11.18 -0.58 -14.50
CA ALA A 80 11.47 -1.33 -15.71
C ALA A 80 10.42 -2.42 -15.97
N ALA A 81 10.02 -3.14 -14.91
CA ALA A 81 8.97 -4.16 -14.98
C ALA A 81 7.62 -3.54 -15.37
N TYR A 82 7.27 -2.40 -14.76
CA TYR A 82 6.04 -1.68 -15.09
C TYR A 82 6.00 -1.22 -16.55
N ASN A 83 7.09 -0.61 -17.04
CA ASN A 83 7.20 -0.18 -18.43
C ASN A 83 7.02 -1.35 -19.40
N LYS A 84 7.66 -2.48 -19.12
CA LYS A 84 7.55 -3.69 -19.93
C LYS A 84 6.12 -4.25 -19.94
N ALA A 85 5.45 -4.29 -18.80
CA ALA A 85 4.12 -4.85 -18.66
C ALA A 85 3.04 -3.97 -19.33
N ASN A 86 3.24 -2.64 -19.33
CA ASN A 86 2.23 -1.68 -19.80
C ASN A 86 2.58 -1.02 -21.15
N GLY A 87 3.71 -1.38 -21.77
CA GLY A 87 4.16 -0.76 -23.02
C GLY A 87 4.46 0.74 -22.88
N THR A 88 4.88 1.16 -21.68
CA THR A 88 5.21 2.56 -21.39
C THR A 88 6.71 2.81 -21.47
N ALA A 89 7.12 4.08 -21.51
CA ALA A 89 8.52 4.50 -21.55
C ALA A 89 8.77 5.59 -20.48
N TYR A 90 8.36 5.31 -19.25
CA TYR A 90 8.67 6.19 -18.12
C TYR A 90 10.16 6.13 -17.80
N VAL A 91 10.69 7.26 -17.34
CA VAL A 91 12.09 7.46 -17.00
C VAL A 91 12.23 7.63 -15.49
N LEU A 92 13.26 7.05 -14.92
CA LEU A 92 13.55 7.22 -13.49
C LEU A 92 13.78 8.71 -13.17
N MET A 93 13.11 9.20 -12.14
CA MET A 93 13.30 10.56 -11.65
C MET A 93 14.74 10.75 -11.17
N PRO A 94 15.44 11.84 -11.59
CA PRO A 94 16.79 12.12 -11.11
C PRO A 94 16.83 12.32 -9.59
N GLU A 95 17.88 11.88 -8.94
CA GLU A 95 18.04 12.00 -7.47
C GLU A 95 17.96 13.45 -6.98
N ALA A 96 18.41 14.41 -7.79
CA ALA A 96 18.31 15.83 -7.46
C ALA A 96 16.86 16.37 -7.41
N CYS A 97 15.89 15.60 -7.88
CA CYS A 97 14.49 16.00 -7.98
C CYS A 97 13.61 15.45 -6.82
N TYR A 98 14.18 14.75 -5.86
CA TYR A 98 13.42 14.27 -4.70
C TYR A 98 14.29 14.16 -3.46
N ASP A 99 13.63 14.25 -2.31
CA ASP A 99 14.20 13.92 -1.00
C ASP A 99 13.37 12.78 -0.39
N LEU A 100 13.97 11.58 -0.34
CA LEU A 100 13.38 10.38 0.22
C LEU A 100 14.03 10.10 1.58
N PRO A 101 13.29 10.21 2.70
CA PRO A 101 13.83 9.89 4.01
C PRO A 101 14.30 8.44 4.10
N THR A 102 15.49 8.24 4.63
CA THR A 102 16.09 6.91 4.88
C THR A 102 15.66 6.31 6.22
N ALA A 103 14.99 7.11 7.06
CA ALA A 103 14.51 6.68 8.37
C ALA A 103 13.40 5.65 8.23
N ALA A 104 13.56 4.53 8.92
CA ALA A 104 12.52 3.52 9.01
C ALA A 104 11.40 3.97 9.97
N VAL A 105 10.17 3.55 9.68
CA VAL A 105 9.00 3.74 10.53
C VAL A 105 8.63 2.44 11.22
N ARG A 106 8.07 2.54 12.43
CA ARG A 106 7.57 1.39 13.17
C ARG A 106 6.05 1.33 13.11
N LEU A 107 5.54 0.14 12.85
CA LEU A 107 4.12 -0.21 12.90
C LEU A 107 3.93 -1.24 14.00
N ASP A 108 2.90 -1.09 14.80
CA ASP A 108 2.57 -2.02 15.89
C ASP A 108 1.06 -2.27 15.99
N ASN A 109 0.63 -2.98 17.04
CA ASN A 109 -0.79 -3.30 17.21
C ASN A 109 -1.68 -2.07 17.48
N ASN A 110 -1.11 -0.95 17.90
CA ASN A 110 -1.82 0.30 18.13
C ASN A 110 -1.74 1.24 16.92
N ALA A 111 -0.74 1.03 16.05
CA ALA A 111 -0.46 1.87 14.87
C ALA A 111 -0.18 0.98 13.65
N HIS A 112 -1.24 0.47 13.03
CA HIS A 112 -1.15 -0.35 11.81
C HIS A 112 -0.76 0.43 10.57
N THR A 113 -0.75 1.76 10.63
CA THR A 113 -0.40 2.64 9.51
C THR A 113 0.69 3.61 9.90
N ALA A 114 1.57 3.89 8.96
CA ALA A 114 2.54 4.97 9.05
C ALA A 114 2.60 5.73 7.72
N LYS A 115 3.17 6.93 7.76
CA LYS A 115 3.39 7.78 6.59
C LYS A 115 4.85 8.11 6.47
N ILE A 116 5.35 8.10 5.24
CA ILE A 116 6.66 8.67 4.92
C ILE A 116 6.43 9.77 3.89
N GLY A 117 6.78 11.00 4.24
CA GLY A 117 6.72 12.14 3.35
C GLY A 117 7.92 12.12 2.40
N ILE A 118 7.68 12.30 1.12
CA ILE A 118 8.69 12.45 0.08
C ILE A 118 8.52 13.83 -0.51
N ARG A 119 9.58 14.65 -0.48
CA ARG A 119 9.56 15.94 -1.16
C ARG A 119 10.02 15.75 -2.59
N ILE A 120 9.23 16.17 -3.56
CA ILE A 120 9.55 16.13 -4.98
C ILE A 120 9.75 17.56 -5.46
N ASP A 121 10.96 17.88 -5.92
CA ASP A 121 11.30 19.14 -6.57
C ASP A 121 10.95 19.05 -8.05
N VAL A 122 9.95 19.80 -8.45
CA VAL A 122 9.44 19.77 -9.82
C VAL A 122 9.96 20.91 -10.69
N SER A 123 10.83 21.77 -10.14
CA SER A 123 11.44 22.88 -10.88
C SER A 123 12.33 22.40 -12.03
N ALA A 124 12.99 21.25 -11.84
CA ALA A 124 13.84 20.62 -12.85
C ALA A 124 13.07 19.62 -13.77
N ILE A 125 11.77 19.41 -13.52
CA ILE A 125 10.95 18.47 -14.30
C ILE A 125 10.11 19.27 -15.30
N THR A 126 10.34 19.06 -16.61
CA THR A 126 9.52 19.70 -17.65
C THR A 126 8.13 19.08 -17.73
N ALA A 127 7.15 19.84 -18.22
CA ALA A 127 5.76 19.39 -18.34
C ALA A 127 5.60 18.10 -19.19
N ASP A 128 6.49 17.90 -20.16
CA ASP A 128 6.49 16.73 -21.05
C ASP A 128 7.38 15.59 -20.52
N SER A 129 8.00 15.77 -19.35
CA SER A 129 8.87 14.74 -18.81
C SER A 129 8.03 13.53 -18.35
N ARG A 130 8.47 12.35 -18.74
CA ARG A 130 7.90 11.09 -18.29
C ARG A 130 8.60 10.54 -17.05
N CYS A 131 9.09 11.46 -16.21
CA CYS A 131 9.81 11.11 -15.01
C CYS A 131 8.86 10.54 -13.95
N VAL A 132 9.22 9.39 -13.41
CA VAL A 132 8.48 8.69 -12.35
C VAL A 132 9.42 8.35 -11.22
N LEU A 133 8.98 8.55 -9.99
CA LEU A 133 9.69 8.10 -8.80
C LEU A 133 9.09 6.76 -8.35
N PRO A 134 9.76 5.64 -8.62
CA PRO A 134 9.37 4.33 -8.12
C PRO A 134 9.91 4.16 -6.70
N VAL A 135 9.05 3.89 -5.72
CA VAL A 135 9.47 3.54 -4.38
C VAL A 135 8.82 2.24 -3.93
N SER A 136 9.64 1.36 -3.35
CA SER A 136 9.19 0.11 -2.78
C SER A 136 9.38 0.10 -1.27
N VAL A 137 8.43 -0.52 -0.56
CA VAL A 137 8.55 -0.75 0.88
C VAL A 137 9.37 -2.00 1.12
N GLY A 138 10.30 -1.90 2.06
CA GLY A 138 11.07 -3.01 2.59
C GLY A 138 10.84 -3.16 4.08
N SER A 139 11.00 -4.37 4.61
CA SER A 139 10.94 -4.66 6.03
C SER A 139 11.95 -5.75 6.38
N PRO A 140 12.78 -5.56 7.43
CA PRO A 140 13.75 -6.57 7.86
C PRO A 140 13.14 -7.66 8.74
N ASP A 141 11.96 -7.42 9.30
CA ASP A 141 11.34 -8.23 10.36
C ASP A 141 9.95 -8.77 9.99
N THR A 142 9.41 -8.36 8.84
CA THR A 142 8.05 -8.74 8.43
C THR A 142 8.00 -8.98 6.93
N GLU A 143 7.24 -9.98 6.50
CA GLU A 143 7.04 -10.27 5.08
C GLU A 143 6.42 -9.05 4.37
N VAL A 144 6.93 -8.71 3.19
CA VAL A 144 6.37 -7.69 2.33
C VAL A 144 5.39 -8.32 1.35
N ASN A 145 4.20 -7.74 1.22
CA ASN A 145 3.26 -8.17 0.17
C ASN A 145 3.75 -7.67 -1.20
N ALA A 146 4.39 -8.55 -1.96
CA ALA A 146 5.00 -8.22 -3.25
C ALA A 146 4.02 -7.60 -4.26
N ALA A 147 2.72 -7.96 -4.22
CA ALA A 147 1.70 -7.42 -5.10
C ALA A 147 1.32 -5.96 -4.79
N ALA A 148 1.69 -5.47 -3.60
CA ALA A 148 1.38 -4.12 -3.13
C ALA A 148 2.61 -3.45 -2.48
N ALA A 149 3.81 -3.79 -2.95
CA ALA A 149 5.06 -3.30 -2.39
C ALA A 149 5.51 -1.96 -2.97
N THR A 150 5.08 -1.61 -4.19
CA THR A 150 5.64 -0.50 -4.96
C THR A 150 4.59 0.52 -5.36
N VAL A 151 4.93 1.80 -5.23
CA VAL A 151 4.22 2.93 -5.81
C VAL A 151 5.12 3.66 -6.81
N LEU A 152 4.53 4.05 -7.96
CA LEU A 152 5.20 4.83 -8.99
C LEU A 152 4.56 6.22 -8.99
N SER A 153 5.25 7.22 -8.45
CA SER A 153 4.73 8.58 -8.33
C SER A 153 5.06 9.39 -9.58
N PHE A 154 4.01 9.78 -10.29
CA PHE A 154 4.10 10.56 -11.53
C PHE A 154 3.59 11.98 -11.30
N PRO A 155 4.46 13.01 -11.24
CA PRO A 155 4.06 14.39 -11.10
C PRO A 155 3.30 14.89 -12.33
N VAL A 156 2.11 15.44 -12.13
CA VAL A 156 1.26 15.96 -13.20
C VAL A 156 0.97 17.44 -12.96
N ARG A 157 1.36 18.31 -13.89
CA ARG A 157 0.92 19.70 -13.88
C ARG A 157 -0.48 19.80 -14.48
N PRO A 158 -1.39 20.59 -13.88
CA PRO A 158 -2.65 20.90 -14.56
C PRO A 158 -2.34 21.64 -15.86
N ALA A 159 -3.11 21.35 -16.90
CA ALA A 159 -3.06 22.14 -18.13
C ALA A 159 -3.36 23.60 -17.74
N THR A 160 -2.46 24.52 -18.10
CA THR A 160 -2.76 25.94 -17.99
C THR A 160 -3.94 26.21 -18.93
N GLU A 161 -5.09 26.61 -18.38
CA GLU A 161 -6.19 27.11 -19.18
C GLU A 161 -5.64 28.25 -20.02
N LYS A 162 -5.64 28.05 -21.32
CA LYS A 162 -5.33 29.12 -22.26
C LYS A 162 -6.40 30.19 -22.06
N PRO A 163 -6.04 31.45 -21.75
CA PRO A 163 -7.05 32.47 -21.61
C PRO A 163 -7.85 32.53 -22.92
N GLU A 164 -9.15 32.32 -22.83
CA GLU A 164 -10.08 32.49 -23.93
C GLU A 164 -10.03 33.95 -24.26
N ASN A 165 -9.40 34.29 -25.42
CA ASN A 165 -9.42 35.64 -25.95
C ASN A 165 -10.85 35.92 -26.35
N ASP A 166 -11.57 36.69 -25.55
CA ASP A 166 -12.77 37.40 -25.93
C ASP A 166 -12.44 38.30 -27.15
N GLN A 167 -12.95 37.90 -28.30
CA GLN A 167 -13.04 38.75 -29.50
C GLN A 167 -14.41 39.43 -29.51
#